data_0fdd3e33a86ba8f97cca9b398bdf9ffa
#
_entry.id   0fdd3e33a86ba8f97cca9b398bdf9ffa
#
_cell.length_a   1.000
_cell.length_b   1.000
_cell.length_c   1.000
_cell.angle_alpha   90.00
_cell.angle_beta   90.00
_cell.angle_gamma   90.00
#
_symmetry.space_group_name_H-M   'P 1'
#
loop_
_entity.id
_entity.type
_entity.pdbx_description
1 polymer ?
#
loop_
_entity_poly.entity_id
_entity_poly.type
_entity_poly.pdbx_seq_one_letter_code
_entity_poly.pdbx_strand_id
1 'polypeptide(L)'
;ILASTSIGQGNFDAKVPEVKTDKDLEVLNKNFNQMINRLKNQQEKLIINERHEAWGSLARKMAHEIKNPLTPIQLTIDRLKNKYSSELNKKSNEDFKENLKIINNQIKQIEKLVNEFSDFARMPKPIFHQNDLIVIMKDNIKLLKELDKTIKIDFHNNSKELFFNSDKEQLSRVFFNLIKNSIESIQQKTEKVSNFNKNIAIELNDIGSHISLIINDNGVGFKNLNKNVREILNPYFTTKKQGTGLGLSIVNKIINDHNGNIEFISKNDGAMIKIIFIK
;
A
#
# COMPACT_ATOMS: atom_id res chain seq x y z
N ILE A 1 9.67 -37.55 -16.07
CA ILE A 1 9.90 -37.12 -17.46
C ILE A 1 8.79 -36.18 -17.94
N LEU A 2 7.51 -36.57 -17.94
CA LEU A 2 6.41 -35.72 -18.44
C LEU A 2 6.34 -34.36 -17.73
N ALA A 3 6.45 -34.31 -16.39
CA ALA A 3 6.45 -33.05 -15.65
C ALA A 3 7.67 -32.17 -16.00
N SER A 4 8.85 -32.75 -16.18
CA SER A 4 10.06 -32.01 -16.57
C SER A 4 9.95 -31.41 -17.98
N THR A 5 9.33 -32.12 -18.92
CA THR A 5 9.09 -31.62 -20.28
C THR A 5 8.09 -30.46 -20.29
N SER A 6 6.99 -30.59 -19.53
CA SER A 6 5.99 -29.52 -19.39
C SER A 6 6.58 -28.25 -18.77
N ILE A 7 7.47 -28.39 -17.79
CA ILE A 7 8.16 -27.25 -17.16
C ILE A 7 9.12 -26.60 -18.15
N GLY A 8 9.87 -27.39 -18.95
CA GLY A 8 10.74 -26.88 -20.01
C GLY A 8 9.98 -26.08 -21.09
N GLN A 9 8.67 -26.31 -21.23
CA GLN A 9 7.76 -25.57 -22.11
C GLN A 9 7.08 -24.37 -21.41
N GLY A 10 7.48 -24.05 -20.17
CA GLY A 10 6.96 -22.92 -19.41
C GLY A 10 5.70 -23.20 -18.57
N ASN A 11 5.21 -24.44 -18.51
CA ASN A 11 4.09 -24.82 -17.65
C ASN A 11 4.57 -25.23 -16.25
N PHE A 12 4.62 -24.28 -15.33
CA PHE A 12 5.02 -24.47 -13.94
C PHE A 12 3.91 -25.00 -13.02
N ASP A 13 2.72 -25.25 -13.53
CA ASP A 13 1.63 -25.87 -12.74
C ASP A 13 1.76 -27.40 -12.69
N ALA A 14 2.63 -27.98 -13.52
CA ALA A 14 2.91 -29.41 -13.51
C ALA A 14 3.64 -29.82 -12.24
N LYS A 15 3.04 -30.74 -11.46
CA LYS A 15 3.64 -31.31 -10.25
C LYS A 15 3.99 -32.76 -10.49
N VAL A 16 5.10 -33.24 -9.87
CA VAL A 16 5.38 -34.65 -9.79
C VAL A 16 4.51 -35.27 -8.70
N PRO A 17 3.73 -36.33 -9.00
CA PRO A 17 2.91 -36.99 -7.98
C PRO A 17 3.76 -37.50 -6.83
N GLU A 18 3.25 -37.42 -5.62
CA GLU A 18 3.87 -38.04 -4.44
C GLU A 18 3.70 -39.58 -4.54
N VAL A 19 4.77 -40.27 -4.80
CA VAL A 19 4.79 -41.76 -4.84
C VAL A 19 5.46 -42.25 -3.58
N LYS A 20 4.72 -42.95 -2.75
CA LYS A 20 5.20 -43.56 -1.46
C LYS A 20 5.86 -44.90 -1.73
N THR A 21 7.01 -44.97 -2.36
CA THR A 21 7.68 -46.28 -2.65
C THR A 21 9.13 -46.35 -2.18
N ASP A 22 9.87 -45.27 -2.21
CA ASP A 22 11.28 -45.22 -1.79
C ASP A 22 11.56 -43.86 -1.15
N LYS A 23 12.21 -43.83 0.01
CA LYS A 23 12.51 -42.60 0.74
C LYS A 23 13.36 -41.64 -0.07
N ASP A 24 14.28 -42.10 -0.87
CA ASP A 24 15.16 -41.27 -1.68
C ASP A 24 14.39 -40.63 -2.85
N LEU A 25 13.46 -41.36 -3.46
CA LEU A 25 12.56 -40.85 -4.49
C LEU A 25 11.56 -39.84 -3.92
N GLU A 26 11.07 -40.05 -2.70
CA GLU A 26 10.17 -39.09 -2.01
C GLU A 26 10.89 -37.77 -1.76
N VAL A 27 12.13 -37.79 -1.27
CA VAL A 27 12.97 -36.62 -1.05
C VAL A 27 13.24 -35.88 -2.39
N LEU A 28 13.58 -36.66 -3.44
CA LEU A 28 13.83 -36.09 -4.77
C LEU A 28 12.57 -35.36 -5.33
N ASN A 29 11.41 -36.02 -5.25
CA ASN A 29 10.13 -35.43 -5.71
C ASN A 29 9.76 -34.18 -4.93
N LYS A 30 9.97 -34.18 -3.61
CA LYS A 30 9.73 -33.00 -2.75
C LYS A 30 10.65 -31.86 -3.15
N ASN A 31 11.94 -32.09 -3.31
CA ASN A 31 12.91 -31.09 -3.72
C ASN A 31 12.59 -30.54 -5.12
N PHE A 32 12.20 -31.41 -6.04
CA PHE A 32 11.80 -31.01 -7.40
C PHE A 32 10.56 -30.13 -7.39
N ASN A 33 9.51 -30.50 -6.65
CA ASN A 33 8.31 -29.68 -6.51
C ASN A 33 8.61 -28.33 -5.82
N GLN A 34 9.52 -28.30 -4.85
CA GLN A 34 9.98 -27.05 -4.24
C GLN A 34 10.72 -26.16 -5.24
N MET A 35 11.57 -26.74 -6.10
CA MET A 35 12.27 -26.02 -7.14
C MET A 35 11.28 -25.41 -8.15
N ILE A 36 10.27 -26.18 -8.58
CA ILE A 36 9.22 -25.69 -9.48
C ILE A 36 8.47 -24.48 -8.86
N ASN A 37 8.07 -24.61 -7.60
CA ASN A 37 7.40 -23.52 -6.90
C ASN A 37 8.30 -22.27 -6.81
N ARG A 38 9.59 -22.41 -6.59
CA ARG A 38 10.55 -21.30 -6.61
C ARG A 38 10.66 -20.66 -8.00
N LEU A 39 10.74 -21.46 -9.06
CA LEU A 39 10.81 -20.99 -10.44
C LEU A 39 9.52 -20.22 -10.83
N LYS A 40 8.35 -20.76 -10.47
CA LYS A 40 7.07 -20.10 -10.70
C LYS A 40 7.02 -18.73 -10.01
N ASN A 41 7.38 -18.68 -8.73
CA ASN A 41 7.41 -17.44 -7.96
C ASN A 41 8.42 -16.41 -8.53
N GLN A 42 9.57 -16.89 -9.02
CA GLN A 42 10.56 -16.01 -9.67
C GLN A 42 10.04 -15.46 -11.00
N GLN A 43 9.39 -16.29 -11.80
CA GLN A 43 8.78 -15.86 -13.07
C GLN A 43 7.66 -14.84 -12.83
N GLU A 44 6.77 -15.08 -11.87
CA GLU A 44 5.72 -14.13 -11.49
C GLU A 44 6.31 -12.78 -11.04
N LYS A 45 7.38 -12.82 -10.23
CA LYS A 45 8.11 -11.60 -9.83
C LYS A 45 8.73 -10.85 -11.01
N LEU A 46 9.33 -11.57 -11.98
CA LEU A 46 9.91 -10.97 -13.17
C LEU A 46 8.83 -10.27 -14.01
N ILE A 47 7.70 -10.94 -14.29
CA ILE A 47 6.59 -10.37 -15.05
C ILE A 47 6.04 -9.12 -14.37
N ILE A 48 5.89 -9.14 -13.04
CA ILE A 48 5.45 -7.99 -12.27
C ILE A 48 6.46 -6.84 -12.40
N ASN A 49 7.75 -7.13 -12.28
CA ASN A 49 8.80 -6.12 -12.38
C ASN A 49 8.89 -5.50 -13.80
N GLU A 50 8.83 -6.30 -14.85
CA GLU A 50 8.82 -5.82 -16.24
C GLU A 50 7.61 -4.91 -16.50
N ARG A 51 6.42 -5.31 -16.02
CA ARG A 51 5.23 -4.47 -16.10
C ARG A 51 5.45 -3.16 -15.34
N HIS A 52 6.02 -3.18 -14.14
CA HIS A 52 6.30 -1.96 -13.38
C HIS A 52 7.29 -1.03 -14.08
N GLU A 53 8.35 -1.57 -14.69
CA GLU A 53 9.33 -0.75 -15.43
C GLU A 53 8.71 -0.11 -16.68
N ALA A 54 7.95 -0.88 -17.46
CA ALA A 54 7.24 -0.37 -18.63
C ALA A 54 6.21 0.72 -18.26
N TRP A 55 5.42 0.48 -17.20
CA TRP A 55 4.46 1.46 -16.68
C TRP A 55 5.16 2.68 -16.08
N GLY A 56 6.34 2.52 -15.48
CA GLY A 56 7.09 3.60 -14.84
C GLY A 56 7.46 4.73 -15.77
N SER A 57 7.94 4.41 -16.97
CA SER A 57 8.31 5.41 -17.99
C SER A 57 7.08 6.13 -18.56
N LEU A 58 6.02 5.36 -18.86
CA LEU A 58 4.77 5.89 -19.39
C LEU A 58 4.06 6.80 -18.38
N ALA A 59 3.96 6.37 -17.13
CA ALA A 59 3.34 7.13 -16.07
C ALA A 59 4.01 8.48 -15.81
N ARG A 60 5.35 8.51 -15.88
CA ARG A 60 6.11 9.77 -15.76
C ARG A 60 5.74 10.76 -16.87
N LYS A 61 5.72 10.29 -18.11
CA LYS A 61 5.36 11.12 -19.26
C LYS A 61 3.94 11.64 -19.12
N MET A 62 2.98 10.75 -18.81
CA MET A 62 1.59 11.14 -18.60
C MET A 62 1.42 12.11 -17.43
N ALA A 63 2.14 11.91 -16.32
CA ALA A 63 2.06 12.83 -15.18
C ALA A 63 2.52 14.24 -15.56
N HIS A 64 3.60 14.39 -16.32
CA HIS A 64 4.04 15.68 -16.85
C HIS A 64 3.03 16.29 -17.83
N GLU A 65 2.50 15.48 -18.75
CA GLU A 65 1.51 15.93 -19.73
C GLU A 65 0.18 16.35 -19.10
N ILE A 66 -0.24 15.73 -17.97
CA ILE A 66 -1.44 16.13 -17.22
C ILE A 66 -1.18 17.36 -16.36
N LYS A 67 -0.02 17.51 -15.74
CA LYS A 67 0.34 18.71 -14.96
C LYS A 67 0.40 19.98 -15.80
N ASN A 68 0.85 19.87 -17.05
CA ASN A 68 1.01 21.00 -17.94
C ASN A 68 -0.28 21.82 -18.14
N PRO A 69 -1.45 21.25 -18.42
CA PRO A 69 -2.70 22.01 -18.51
C PRO A 69 -3.27 22.42 -17.16
N LEU A 70 -2.96 21.75 -16.07
CA LEU A 70 -3.53 22.09 -14.73
C LEU A 70 -3.02 23.44 -14.22
N THR A 71 -1.73 23.73 -14.41
CA THR A 71 -1.14 24.99 -13.96
C THR A 71 -1.81 26.23 -14.61
N PRO A 72 -2.00 26.29 -15.95
CA PRO A 72 -2.74 27.40 -16.56
C PRO A 72 -4.18 27.50 -16.09
N ILE A 73 -4.88 26.38 -15.86
CA ILE A 73 -6.25 26.37 -15.37
C ILE A 73 -6.29 27.00 -13.98
N GLN A 74 -5.38 26.64 -13.08
CA GLN A 74 -5.29 27.19 -11.73
C GLN A 74 -5.03 28.70 -11.75
N LEU A 75 -4.08 29.16 -12.56
CA LEU A 75 -3.81 30.58 -12.74
C LEU A 75 -5.03 31.34 -13.30
N THR A 76 -5.79 30.74 -14.20
CA THR A 76 -7.00 31.33 -14.74
C THR A 76 -8.09 31.47 -13.66
N ILE A 77 -8.26 30.45 -12.80
CA ILE A 77 -9.18 30.51 -11.66
C ILE A 77 -8.80 31.62 -10.70
N ASP A 78 -7.51 31.75 -10.37
CA ASP A 78 -7.02 32.81 -9.48
C ASP A 78 -7.23 34.20 -10.09
N ARG A 79 -7.03 34.36 -11.40
CA ARG A 79 -7.34 35.62 -12.13
C ARG A 79 -8.83 35.94 -12.11
N LEU A 80 -9.70 34.96 -12.36
CA LEU A 80 -11.16 35.12 -12.29
C LEU A 80 -11.59 35.53 -10.90
N LYS A 81 -11.05 34.87 -9.85
CA LYS A 81 -11.30 35.21 -8.46
C LYS A 81 -10.94 36.67 -8.16
N ASN A 82 -9.73 37.11 -8.56
CA ASN A 82 -9.23 38.45 -8.29
C ASN A 82 -9.98 39.52 -9.06
N LYS A 83 -10.35 39.27 -10.33
CA LYS A 83 -11.00 40.22 -11.20
C LYS A 83 -12.45 40.45 -10.81
N TYR A 84 -13.23 39.40 -10.56
CA TYR A 84 -14.66 39.49 -10.41
C TYR A 84 -15.17 39.53 -8.97
N SER A 85 -14.32 39.21 -7.96
CA SER A 85 -14.76 39.24 -6.54
C SER A 85 -15.21 40.60 -6.05
N SER A 86 -14.76 41.72 -6.67
CA SER A 86 -15.14 43.08 -6.31
C SER A 86 -16.30 43.65 -7.14
N GLU A 87 -16.61 43.03 -8.28
CA GLU A 87 -17.61 43.51 -9.22
C GLU A 87 -19.01 42.89 -9.00
N LEU A 88 -19.05 41.74 -8.30
CA LEU A 88 -20.28 41.00 -8.06
C LEU A 88 -21.02 41.51 -6.81
N ASN A 89 -22.36 41.50 -6.85
CA ASN A 89 -23.16 41.73 -5.65
C ASN A 89 -22.94 40.60 -4.61
N LYS A 90 -23.30 40.88 -3.33
CA LYS A 90 -22.93 40.04 -2.21
C LYS A 90 -23.31 38.56 -2.38
N LYS A 91 -24.53 38.29 -2.85
CA LYS A 91 -25.05 36.92 -3.07
C LYS A 91 -24.34 36.23 -4.24
N SER A 92 -24.23 36.89 -5.39
CA SER A 92 -23.51 36.32 -6.55
C SER A 92 -22.03 36.12 -6.32
N ASN A 93 -21.42 36.91 -5.43
CA ASN A 93 -20.02 36.73 -5.04
C ASN A 93 -19.79 35.52 -4.15
N GLU A 94 -20.74 35.18 -3.26
CA GLU A 94 -20.68 33.98 -2.44
C GLU A 94 -20.78 32.73 -3.32
N ASP A 95 -21.78 32.66 -4.20
CA ASP A 95 -21.95 31.53 -5.15
C ASP A 95 -20.74 31.39 -6.08
N PHE A 96 -20.21 32.51 -6.57
CA PHE A 96 -19.02 32.51 -7.43
C PHE A 96 -17.77 31.97 -6.71
N LYS A 97 -17.51 32.41 -5.47
CA LYS A 97 -16.42 31.95 -4.65
C LYS A 97 -16.53 30.43 -4.30
N GLU A 98 -17.76 30.00 -4.02
CA GLU A 98 -18.01 28.57 -3.75
C GLU A 98 -17.74 27.71 -4.98
N ASN A 99 -18.22 28.11 -6.17
CA ASN A 99 -17.94 27.41 -7.42
C ASN A 99 -16.43 27.36 -7.72
N LEU A 100 -15.70 28.47 -7.57
CA LEU A 100 -14.24 28.50 -7.76
C LEU A 100 -13.52 27.61 -6.75
N LYS A 101 -13.99 27.53 -5.51
CA LYS A 101 -13.45 26.64 -4.48
C LYS A 101 -13.65 25.18 -4.86
N ILE A 102 -14.83 24.82 -5.39
CA ILE A 102 -15.11 23.45 -5.87
C ILE A 102 -14.13 23.09 -7.00
N ILE A 103 -13.99 23.96 -8.02
CA ILE A 103 -13.09 23.72 -9.15
C ILE A 103 -11.64 23.56 -8.66
N ASN A 104 -11.19 24.46 -7.78
CA ASN A 104 -9.82 24.40 -7.23
C ASN A 104 -9.56 23.11 -6.43
N ASN A 105 -10.56 22.64 -5.68
CA ASN A 105 -10.47 21.36 -4.99
C ASN A 105 -10.36 20.18 -5.95
N GLN A 106 -11.09 20.20 -7.08
CA GLN A 106 -10.98 19.14 -8.11
C GLN A 106 -9.60 19.15 -8.76
N ILE A 107 -9.04 20.32 -9.07
CA ILE A 107 -7.67 20.42 -9.62
C ILE A 107 -6.66 19.83 -8.64
N LYS A 108 -6.73 20.20 -7.36
CA LYS A 108 -5.85 19.63 -6.31
C LYS A 108 -5.99 18.13 -6.18
N GLN A 109 -7.20 17.58 -6.36
CA GLN A 109 -7.41 16.12 -6.37
C GLN A 109 -6.73 15.47 -7.57
N ILE A 110 -6.85 16.07 -8.77
CA ILE A 110 -6.19 15.55 -9.98
C ILE A 110 -4.67 15.63 -9.81
N GLU A 111 -4.13 16.73 -9.32
CA GLU A 111 -2.69 16.87 -9.04
C GLU A 111 -2.19 15.79 -8.08
N LYS A 112 -2.94 15.53 -7.00
CA LYS A 112 -2.62 14.48 -6.04
C LYS A 112 -2.61 13.10 -6.69
N LEU A 113 -3.63 12.75 -7.49
CA LEU A 113 -3.72 11.49 -8.23
C LEU A 113 -2.52 11.32 -9.18
N VAL A 114 -2.19 12.37 -9.93
CA VAL A 114 -1.07 12.37 -10.88
C VAL A 114 0.27 12.22 -10.17
N ASN A 115 0.44 12.88 -9.02
CA ASN A 115 1.66 12.75 -8.21
C ASN A 115 1.82 11.34 -7.66
N GLU A 116 0.76 10.79 -7.03
CA GLU A 116 0.79 9.42 -6.49
C GLU A 116 1.03 8.37 -7.59
N PHE A 117 0.47 8.58 -8.78
CA PHE A 117 0.70 7.73 -9.94
C PHE A 117 2.16 7.80 -10.41
N SER A 118 2.72 9.01 -10.54
CA SER A 118 4.12 9.22 -10.90
C SER A 118 5.07 8.60 -9.88
N ASP A 119 4.77 8.78 -8.59
CA ASP A 119 5.58 8.24 -7.49
C ASP A 119 5.53 6.71 -7.43
N PHE A 120 4.36 6.11 -7.69
CA PHE A 120 4.22 4.66 -7.81
C PHE A 120 5.07 4.10 -8.96
N ALA A 121 4.98 4.75 -10.11
CA ALA A 121 5.71 4.35 -11.31
C ALA A 121 7.23 4.63 -11.24
N ARG A 122 7.65 5.59 -10.40
CA ARG A 122 9.06 6.04 -10.25
C ARG A 122 9.77 5.38 -9.08
N MET A 123 9.12 4.48 -8.38
CA MET A 123 9.69 3.95 -7.13
C MET A 123 11.11 3.41 -7.37
N PRO A 124 12.15 4.04 -6.78
CA PRO A 124 13.53 3.62 -6.97
C PRO A 124 13.77 2.24 -6.34
N LYS A 125 14.80 1.54 -6.79
CA LYS A 125 15.29 0.36 -6.09
C LYS A 125 15.67 0.73 -4.66
N PRO A 126 15.40 -0.13 -3.66
CA PRO A 126 15.71 0.18 -2.28
C PRO A 126 17.23 0.31 -2.05
N ILE A 127 17.62 1.27 -1.21
CA ILE A 127 18.99 1.45 -0.74
C ILE A 127 19.05 0.90 0.69
N PHE A 128 19.62 -0.29 0.81
CA PHE A 128 19.63 -1.02 2.08
C PHE A 128 20.70 -0.52 3.04
N HIS A 129 20.28 -0.19 4.27
CA HIS A 129 21.12 0.12 5.42
C HIS A 129 20.56 -0.58 6.67
N GLN A 130 21.42 -0.73 7.70
CA GLN A 130 20.97 -1.18 9.01
C GLN A 130 20.15 -0.08 9.69
N ASN A 131 18.84 -0.26 9.78
CA ASN A 131 17.91 0.71 10.36
C ASN A 131 17.17 0.09 11.54
N ASP A 132 16.96 0.87 12.61
CA ASP A 132 16.10 0.47 13.72
C ASP A 132 14.63 0.69 13.35
N LEU A 133 13.90 -0.42 13.14
CA LEU A 133 12.49 -0.39 12.79
C LEU A 133 11.60 0.21 13.88
N ILE A 134 12.00 0.10 15.15
CA ILE A 134 11.25 0.67 16.28
C ILE A 134 11.25 2.20 16.18
N VAL A 135 12.40 2.79 15.85
CA VAL A 135 12.52 4.23 15.65
C VAL A 135 11.65 4.69 14.48
N ILE A 136 11.75 4.03 13.32
CA ILE A 136 10.94 4.36 12.14
C ILE A 136 9.44 4.28 12.47
N MET A 137 9.01 3.24 13.19
CA MET A 137 7.61 3.07 13.59
C MET A 137 7.14 4.19 14.52
N LYS A 138 7.93 4.51 15.55
CA LYS A 138 7.60 5.57 16.51
C LYS A 138 7.49 6.94 15.84
N ASP A 139 8.37 7.26 14.90
CA ASP A 139 8.34 8.52 14.15
C ASP A 139 7.03 8.62 13.32
N ASN A 140 6.62 7.55 12.65
CA ASN A 140 5.37 7.52 11.89
C ASN A 140 4.14 7.62 12.81
N ILE A 141 4.14 6.93 13.95
CA ILE A 141 3.04 7.03 14.93
C ILE A 141 2.92 8.46 15.45
N LYS A 142 4.05 9.11 15.79
CA LYS A 142 4.06 10.50 16.27
C LYS A 142 3.45 11.45 15.24
N LEU A 143 3.85 11.32 13.97
CA LEU A 143 3.33 12.14 12.88
C LEU A 143 1.82 11.92 12.67
N LEU A 144 1.36 10.66 12.68
CA LEU A 144 -0.02 10.32 12.37
C LEU A 144 -1.00 10.55 13.54
N LYS A 145 -0.52 10.58 14.79
CA LYS A 145 -1.34 11.00 15.96
C LYS A 145 -1.89 12.42 15.84
N GLU A 146 -1.21 13.29 15.09
CA GLU A 146 -1.70 14.66 14.86
C GLU A 146 -2.90 14.71 13.90
N LEU A 147 -3.13 13.67 13.07
CA LEU A 147 -4.27 13.62 12.16
C LEU A 147 -5.60 13.40 12.88
N ASP A 148 -5.61 12.60 13.94
CA ASP A 148 -6.80 12.37 14.77
C ASP A 148 -6.38 11.98 16.21
N LYS A 149 -6.45 12.96 17.11
CA LYS A 149 -6.07 12.80 18.52
C LYS A 149 -7.06 11.95 19.32
N THR A 150 -8.23 11.66 18.75
CA THR A 150 -9.26 10.83 19.43
C THR A 150 -9.01 9.34 19.29
N ILE A 151 -8.09 8.93 18.41
CA ILE A 151 -7.74 7.53 18.17
C ILE A 151 -6.58 7.15 19.08
N LYS A 152 -6.77 6.13 19.89
CA LYS A 152 -5.70 5.53 20.69
C LYS A 152 -4.83 4.66 19.79
N ILE A 153 -3.51 4.89 19.78
CA ILE A 153 -2.53 4.05 19.08
C ILE A 153 -1.63 3.43 20.13
N ASP A 154 -1.78 2.13 20.35
CA ASP A 154 -0.97 1.33 21.25
C ASP A 154 0.14 0.64 20.45
N PHE A 155 1.41 0.86 20.83
CA PHE A 155 2.56 0.25 20.19
C PHE A 155 3.32 -0.63 21.17
N HIS A 156 3.46 -1.91 20.82
CA HIS A 156 4.16 -2.93 21.59
C HIS A 156 5.30 -3.54 20.77
N ASN A 157 6.41 -3.78 21.43
CA ASN A 157 7.58 -4.46 20.84
C ASN A 157 8.28 -5.28 21.92
N ASN A 158 8.93 -6.37 21.51
CA ASN A 158 9.62 -7.31 22.42
C ASN A 158 11.13 -7.03 22.58
N SER A 159 11.66 -6.00 21.94
CA SER A 159 13.08 -5.66 21.96
C SER A 159 13.27 -4.17 22.19
N LYS A 160 14.43 -3.74 22.75
CA LYS A 160 14.75 -2.32 22.89
C LYS A 160 15.09 -1.66 21.56
N GLU A 161 15.79 -2.40 20.69
CA GLU A 161 16.22 -2.00 19.36
C GLU A 161 15.96 -3.17 18.41
N LEU A 162 15.61 -2.89 17.17
CA LEU A 162 15.33 -3.89 16.17
C LEU A 162 15.94 -3.49 14.83
N PHE A 163 17.20 -3.85 14.66
CA PHE A 163 17.92 -3.56 13.43
C PHE A 163 17.56 -4.53 12.30
N PHE A 164 17.28 -3.96 11.14
CA PHE A 164 16.98 -4.68 9.93
C PHE A 164 17.62 -3.99 8.73
N ASN A 165 18.17 -4.79 7.81
CA ASN A 165 18.74 -4.29 6.56
C ASN A 165 17.63 -3.85 5.63
N SER A 166 17.38 -2.55 5.56
CA SER A 166 16.19 -1.98 4.91
C SER A 166 16.44 -0.58 4.36
N ASP A 167 15.56 -0.15 3.46
CA ASP A 167 15.45 1.25 3.05
C ASP A 167 14.51 1.99 4.01
N LYS A 168 15.08 2.95 4.76
CA LYS A 168 14.34 3.71 5.79
C LYS A 168 13.14 4.46 5.23
N GLU A 169 13.31 5.13 4.07
CA GLU A 169 12.26 5.96 3.47
C GLU A 169 11.11 5.08 2.94
N GLN A 170 11.46 3.96 2.31
CA GLN A 170 10.48 3.02 1.81
C GLN A 170 9.69 2.36 2.95
N LEU A 171 10.34 1.88 4.01
CA LEU A 171 9.64 1.31 5.17
C LEU A 171 8.83 2.35 5.94
N SER A 172 9.31 3.58 6.06
CA SER A 172 8.51 4.68 6.62
C SER A 172 7.24 4.89 5.81
N ARG A 173 7.32 4.84 4.47
CA ARG A 173 6.15 4.93 3.57
C ARG A 173 5.18 3.77 3.76
N VAL A 174 5.66 2.55 4.01
CA VAL A 174 4.82 1.39 4.36
C VAL A 174 4.05 1.66 5.65
N PHE A 175 4.75 2.02 6.72
CA PHE A 175 4.13 2.23 8.03
C PHE A 175 3.13 3.39 7.99
N PHE A 176 3.50 4.49 7.35
CA PHE A 176 2.60 5.63 7.13
C PHE A 176 1.31 5.22 6.43
N ASN A 177 1.40 4.51 5.29
CA ASN A 177 0.22 4.11 4.52
C ASN A 177 -0.69 3.17 5.31
N LEU A 178 -0.13 2.21 6.02
CA LEU A 178 -0.92 1.24 6.79
C LEU A 178 -1.62 1.90 7.98
N ILE A 179 -0.91 2.67 8.79
CA ILE A 179 -1.50 3.36 9.95
C ILE A 179 -2.53 4.39 9.49
N LYS A 180 -2.25 5.15 8.43
CA LYS A 180 -3.20 6.09 7.84
C LYS A 180 -4.48 5.39 7.36
N ASN A 181 -4.35 4.24 6.71
CA ASN A 181 -5.51 3.45 6.28
C ASN A 181 -6.36 2.98 7.48
N SER A 182 -5.73 2.60 8.58
CA SER A 182 -6.42 2.22 9.83
C SER A 182 -7.15 3.43 10.44
N ILE A 183 -6.53 4.62 10.49
CA ILE A 183 -7.17 5.86 10.94
C ILE A 183 -8.40 6.18 10.08
N GLU A 184 -8.27 6.17 8.76
CA GLU A 184 -9.37 6.44 7.83
C GLU A 184 -10.51 5.40 7.95
N SER A 185 -10.18 4.13 8.19
CA SER A 185 -11.14 3.05 8.45
C SER A 185 -11.95 3.30 9.72
N ILE A 186 -11.30 3.76 10.79
CA ILE A 186 -11.95 4.13 12.05
C ILE A 186 -12.83 5.37 11.87
N GLN A 187 -12.35 6.39 11.17
CA GLN A 187 -13.12 7.61 10.87
C GLN A 187 -14.39 7.29 10.08
N GLN A 188 -14.29 6.44 9.06
CA GLN A 188 -15.45 5.97 8.30
C GLN A 188 -16.47 5.20 9.17
N LYS A 189 -16.01 4.44 10.16
CA LYS A 189 -16.90 3.77 11.12
C LYS A 189 -17.58 4.78 12.04
N THR A 190 -16.87 5.84 12.43
CA THR A 190 -17.40 6.90 13.31
C THR A 190 -18.61 7.63 12.68
N GLU A 191 -18.66 7.71 11.34
CA GLU A 191 -19.83 8.27 10.63
C GLU A 191 -21.11 7.44 10.82
N LYS A 192 -20.97 6.15 11.13
CA LYS A 192 -22.08 5.20 11.27
C LYS A 192 -22.40 4.83 12.71
N VAL A 193 -21.39 4.86 13.58
CA VAL A 193 -21.47 4.45 14.99
C VAL A 193 -20.83 5.53 15.85
N SER A 194 -21.64 6.23 16.63
CA SER A 194 -21.18 7.42 17.37
C SER A 194 -20.36 7.11 18.63
N ASN A 195 -20.52 5.94 19.26
CA ASN A 195 -19.84 5.63 20.52
C ASN A 195 -19.14 4.27 20.44
N PHE A 196 -17.87 4.27 20.05
CA PHE A 196 -16.98 3.12 20.21
C PHE A 196 -15.57 3.58 20.57
N ASN A 197 -14.83 2.71 21.24
CA ASN A 197 -13.45 2.99 21.63
C ASN A 197 -12.53 2.86 20.40
N LYS A 198 -12.08 3.99 19.85
CA LYS A 198 -11.24 4.06 18.65
C LYS A 198 -9.83 3.59 18.98
N ASN A 199 -9.40 2.47 18.44
CA ASN A 199 -8.10 1.88 18.77
C ASN A 199 -7.37 1.30 17.56
N ILE A 200 -6.06 1.51 17.53
CA ILE A 200 -5.11 0.85 16.64
C ILE A 200 -4.04 0.20 17.51
N ALA A 201 -3.91 -1.12 17.46
CA ALA A 201 -2.85 -1.85 18.14
C ALA A 201 -1.77 -2.24 17.12
N ILE A 202 -0.52 -1.91 17.41
CA ILE A 202 0.63 -2.20 16.56
C ILE A 202 1.61 -3.05 17.36
N GLU A 203 1.99 -4.20 16.84
CA GLU A 203 2.97 -5.10 17.44
C GLU A 203 4.12 -5.32 16.47
N LEU A 204 5.34 -5.04 16.91
CA LEU A 204 6.57 -5.24 16.14
C LEU A 204 7.53 -6.12 16.93
N ASN A 205 7.69 -7.37 16.52
CA ASN A 205 8.40 -8.39 17.26
C ASN A 205 9.52 -9.04 16.44
N ASP A 206 10.66 -9.20 17.08
CA ASP A 206 11.75 -10.05 16.60
C ASP A 206 11.51 -11.51 17.04
N ILE A 207 11.40 -12.40 16.06
CA ILE A 207 11.18 -13.85 16.29
C ILE A 207 12.44 -14.66 15.92
N GLY A 208 13.59 -14.00 15.85
CA GLY A 208 14.88 -14.62 15.53
C GLY A 208 15.07 -14.82 14.02
N SER A 209 14.37 -15.74 13.38
CA SER A 209 14.46 -15.99 11.94
C SER A 209 13.75 -14.96 11.08
N HIS A 210 12.82 -14.22 11.65
CA HIS A 210 12.02 -13.21 10.94
C HIS A 210 11.51 -12.10 11.89
N ILE A 211 11.13 -10.99 11.32
CA ILE A 211 10.48 -9.89 12.02
C ILE A 211 9.00 -9.93 11.67
N SER A 212 8.14 -9.87 12.70
CA SER A 212 6.69 -9.84 12.56
C SER A 212 6.16 -8.46 12.93
N LEU A 213 5.45 -7.82 12.00
CA LEU A 213 4.66 -6.61 12.24
C LEU A 213 3.19 -6.94 12.11
N ILE A 214 2.40 -6.60 13.13
CA ILE A 214 0.94 -6.75 13.14
C ILE A 214 0.33 -5.38 13.40
N ILE A 215 -0.58 -4.95 12.54
CA ILE A 215 -1.40 -3.75 12.72
C ILE A 215 -2.86 -4.19 12.78
N ASN A 216 -3.53 -3.88 13.88
CA ASN A 216 -4.89 -4.26 14.14
C ASN A 216 -5.72 -3.01 14.45
N ASP A 217 -6.72 -2.71 13.64
CA ASP A 217 -7.67 -1.61 13.86
C ASP A 217 -9.09 -2.15 14.12
N ASN A 218 -9.90 -1.34 14.75
CA ASN A 218 -11.32 -1.60 14.98
C ASN A 218 -12.25 -0.72 14.12
N GLY A 219 -11.80 -0.38 12.91
CA GLY A 219 -12.57 0.34 11.92
C GLY A 219 -13.65 -0.47 11.21
N VAL A 220 -13.97 -0.12 9.97
CA VAL A 220 -14.97 -0.83 9.14
C VAL A 220 -14.50 -2.20 8.66
N GLY A 221 -13.18 -2.44 8.61
CA GLY A 221 -12.58 -3.69 8.17
C GLY A 221 -12.77 -3.97 6.67
N PHE A 222 -12.56 -5.25 6.29
CA PHE A 222 -12.63 -5.72 4.91
C PHE A 222 -13.97 -6.43 4.57
N LYS A 223 -15.03 -6.26 5.37
CA LYS A 223 -16.30 -7.00 5.24
C LYS A 223 -16.99 -6.89 3.87
N ASN A 224 -16.74 -5.84 3.13
CA ASN A 224 -17.35 -5.57 1.82
C ASN A 224 -16.51 -6.09 0.64
N LEU A 225 -15.38 -6.75 0.90
CA LEU A 225 -14.53 -7.33 -0.13
C LEU A 225 -14.98 -8.76 -0.41
N ASN A 226 -15.83 -8.93 -1.44
CA ASN A 226 -16.29 -10.23 -1.89
C ASN A 226 -15.09 -11.13 -2.25
N LYS A 227 -14.87 -12.17 -1.42
CA LYS A 227 -14.07 -13.40 -1.68
C LYS A 227 -12.57 -13.29 -2.00
N ASN A 228 -12.01 -12.18 -2.45
CA ASN A 228 -10.60 -12.15 -2.81
C ASN A 228 -9.87 -10.94 -2.20
N VAL A 229 -9.41 -11.10 -0.96
CA VAL A 229 -8.66 -10.06 -0.23
C VAL A 229 -7.39 -9.63 -0.99
N ARG A 230 -6.86 -10.46 -1.91
CA ARG A 230 -5.71 -10.10 -2.74
C ARG A 230 -6.00 -9.00 -3.76
N GLU A 231 -7.26 -8.79 -4.13
CA GLU A 231 -7.64 -7.71 -5.07
C GLU A 231 -7.34 -6.31 -4.54
N ILE A 232 -7.28 -6.14 -3.19
CA ILE A 232 -6.91 -4.86 -2.58
C ILE A 232 -5.46 -4.45 -2.85
N LEU A 233 -4.62 -5.38 -3.27
CA LEU A 233 -3.24 -5.12 -3.66
C LEU A 233 -3.10 -4.68 -5.12
N ASN A 234 -4.17 -4.82 -5.92
CA ASN A 234 -4.14 -4.36 -7.30
C ASN A 234 -4.10 -2.83 -7.34
N PRO A 235 -3.26 -2.24 -8.20
CA PRO A 235 -3.24 -0.80 -8.42
C PRO A 235 -4.65 -0.29 -8.78
N TYR A 236 -5.01 0.89 -8.28
CA TYR A 236 -6.30 1.57 -8.47
C TYR A 236 -7.51 0.92 -7.79
N PHE A 237 -7.34 -0.18 -7.09
CA PHE A 237 -8.43 -0.73 -6.30
C PHE A 237 -8.68 0.13 -5.06
N THR A 238 -9.87 0.70 -4.95
CA THR A 238 -10.30 1.51 -3.80
C THR A 238 -11.79 1.40 -3.55
N THR A 239 -12.17 1.35 -2.29
CA THR A 239 -13.57 1.48 -1.83
C THR A 239 -13.86 2.89 -1.31
N LYS A 240 -12.85 3.76 -1.27
CA LYS A 240 -12.95 5.13 -0.74
C LYS A 240 -13.28 6.11 -1.85
N LYS A 241 -14.23 7.05 -1.61
CA LYS A 241 -14.63 8.08 -2.58
C LYS A 241 -13.47 8.97 -3.07
N GLN A 242 -12.47 9.20 -2.23
CA GLN A 242 -11.30 10.04 -2.52
C GLN A 242 -9.98 9.26 -2.48
N GLY A 243 -10.04 7.94 -2.51
CA GLY A 243 -8.87 7.09 -2.51
C GLY A 243 -8.32 6.88 -3.92
N THR A 244 -7.00 6.90 -4.08
CA THR A 244 -6.32 6.64 -5.36
C THR A 244 -6.19 5.15 -5.68
N GLY A 245 -6.30 4.29 -4.66
CA GLY A 245 -6.08 2.85 -4.77
C GLY A 245 -4.62 2.45 -4.98
N LEU A 246 -3.67 3.38 -4.85
CA LEU A 246 -2.24 3.11 -5.03
C LEU A 246 -1.51 2.80 -3.71
N GLY A 247 -2.04 3.20 -2.57
CA GLY A 247 -1.35 3.06 -1.28
C GLY A 247 -0.98 1.63 -0.93
N LEU A 248 -1.89 0.67 -1.07
CA LEU A 248 -1.63 -0.74 -0.74
C LEU A 248 -0.79 -1.46 -1.80
N SER A 249 -0.89 -1.09 -3.07
CA SER A 249 0.00 -1.62 -4.12
C SER A 249 1.45 -1.15 -3.92
N ILE A 250 1.66 0.11 -3.48
CA ILE A 250 2.97 0.64 -3.04
C ILE A 250 3.51 -0.16 -1.86
N VAL A 251 2.68 -0.40 -0.84
CA VAL A 251 3.04 -1.20 0.33
C VAL A 251 3.49 -2.59 -0.09
N ASN A 252 2.70 -3.28 -0.92
CA ASN A 252 3.02 -4.62 -1.40
C ASN A 252 4.35 -4.67 -2.15
N LYS A 253 4.59 -3.70 -3.05
CA LYS A 253 5.85 -3.61 -3.78
C LYS A 253 7.04 -3.45 -2.84
N ILE A 254 6.99 -2.49 -1.91
CA ILE A 254 8.08 -2.24 -0.96
C ILE A 254 8.35 -3.47 -0.10
N ILE A 255 7.31 -4.13 0.41
CA ILE A 255 7.46 -5.35 1.23
C ILE A 255 8.12 -6.46 0.42
N ASN A 256 7.71 -6.68 -0.84
CA ASN A 256 8.34 -7.65 -1.73
C ASN A 256 9.80 -7.31 -2.02
N ASP A 257 10.13 -6.05 -2.24
CA ASP A 257 11.51 -5.57 -2.47
C ASP A 257 12.39 -5.78 -1.23
N HIS A 258 11.80 -5.85 -0.02
CA HIS A 258 12.45 -6.19 1.25
C HIS A 258 12.34 -7.67 1.63
N ASN A 259 12.03 -8.57 0.67
CA ASN A 259 11.84 -10.00 0.89
C ASN A 259 10.81 -10.34 1.97
N GLY A 260 9.81 -9.47 2.16
CA GLY A 260 8.71 -9.68 3.08
C GLY A 260 7.47 -10.29 2.42
N ASN A 261 6.52 -10.63 3.26
CA ASN A 261 5.17 -11.06 2.87
C ASN A 261 4.14 -10.28 3.66
N ILE A 262 2.99 -9.96 3.03
CA ILE A 262 1.88 -9.27 3.65
C ILE A 262 0.60 -10.09 3.57
N GLU A 263 -0.13 -10.15 4.67
CA GLU A 263 -1.42 -10.83 4.79
C GLU A 263 -2.47 -9.87 5.35
N PHE A 264 -3.67 -9.93 4.79
CA PHE A 264 -4.83 -9.16 5.23
C PHE A 264 -5.86 -10.11 5.81
N ILE A 265 -6.25 -9.88 7.06
CA ILE A 265 -7.16 -10.74 7.79
C ILE A 265 -8.39 -9.92 8.17
N SER A 266 -9.55 -10.34 7.67
CA SER A 266 -10.83 -9.72 8.07
C SER A 266 -11.20 -10.19 9.48
N LYS A 267 -11.55 -9.23 10.34
CA LYS A 267 -12.08 -9.49 11.69
C LYS A 267 -13.57 -9.15 11.77
N ASN A 268 -14.23 -9.66 12.81
CA ASN A 268 -15.62 -9.29 13.09
C ASN A 268 -15.75 -7.79 13.35
N ASP A 269 -14.73 -7.19 13.99
CA ASP A 269 -14.64 -5.77 14.27
C ASP A 269 -13.27 -5.24 13.81
N GLY A 270 -13.25 -4.59 12.62
CA GLY A 270 -12.07 -4.01 12.03
C GLY A 270 -11.27 -4.94 11.13
N ALA A 271 -9.97 -4.63 11.00
CA ALA A 271 -9.02 -5.32 10.14
C ALA A 271 -7.73 -5.66 10.89
N MET A 272 -7.07 -6.72 10.45
CA MET A 272 -5.69 -7.04 10.85
C MET A 272 -4.83 -7.18 9.61
N ILE A 273 -3.67 -6.53 9.65
CA ILE A 273 -2.62 -6.64 8.63
C ILE A 273 -1.40 -7.25 9.30
N LYS A 274 -0.88 -8.32 8.72
CA LYS A 274 0.33 -9.00 9.19
C LYS A 274 1.40 -8.93 8.13
N ILE A 275 2.61 -8.50 8.52
CA ILE A 275 3.79 -8.45 7.67
C ILE A 275 4.89 -9.29 8.31
N ILE A 276 5.57 -10.07 7.49
CA ILE A 276 6.73 -10.87 7.89
C ILE A 276 7.91 -10.48 7.02
N PHE A 277 9.02 -10.03 7.62
CA PHE A 277 10.29 -9.80 6.96
C PHE A 277 11.27 -10.92 7.32
N ILE A 278 11.88 -11.53 6.32
CA ILE A 278 12.91 -12.57 6.51
C ILE A 278 14.26 -11.86 6.75
N LYS A 279 14.97 -12.23 7.83
CA LYS A 279 16.29 -11.69 8.18
C LYS A 279 17.39 -12.23 7.31
#